data_8c28639130e26f05c0c6820e568bae41
#
_entry.id   8c28639130e26f05c0c6820e568bae41
#
_cell.length_a   1.000
_cell.length_b   1.000
_cell.length_c   1.000
_cell.angle_alpha   90.00
_cell.angle_beta   90.00
_cell.angle_gamma   90.00
#
_symmetry.space_group_name_H-M   'P 1'
#
loop_
_entity.id
_entity.type
_entity.pdbx_description
1 polymer ?
#
loop_
_entity_poly.entity_id
_entity_poly.type
_entity_poly.pdbx_seq_one_letter_code
_entity_poly.pdbx_strand_id
1 'polypeptide(L)'
;GTTLSMAQADINGDGKNVHLLDVGEASCLALSKMITEMGIKNILAIDERTTRMLAEKHENLREFLEKKLHTKISINHESIKFFKDFDIVSSPELAYIAYKKGLVDLKDGTTVLDALLYAMKFKGASISGDEIEEIKRLK
;
A
#
# COMPACT_ATOMS: atom_id res chain seq x y z
N GLY A 1 21.86 0.74 -7.50
CA GLY A 1 21.57 2.16 -7.77
C GLY A 1 20.28 2.41 -8.53
N THR A 2 20.08 1.75 -9.67
CA THR A 2 18.94 2.03 -10.59
C THR A 2 17.58 1.66 -10.00
N THR A 3 17.46 0.57 -9.27
CA THR A 3 16.20 0.11 -8.69
C THR A 3 15.71 1.04 -7.57
N LEU A 4 16.63 1.55 -6.75
CA LEU A 4 16.30 2.50 -5.69
C LEU A 4 15.86 3.86 -6.26
N SER A 5 16.47 4.34 -7.34
CA SER A 5 16.07 5.58 -8.00
C SER A 5 14.72 5.46 -8.72
N MET A 6 14.39 4.30 -9.27
CA MET A 6 13.07 4.03 -9.84
C MET A 6 11.98 3.95 -8.77
N ALA A 7 12.29 3.41 -7.59
CA ALA A 7 11.37 3.36 -6.46
C ALA A 7 11.08 4.75 -5.87
N GLN A 8 11.91 5.75 -6.13
CA GLN A 8 11.69 7.14 -5.68
C GLN A 8 10.70 7.93 -6.54
N ALA A 9 9.98 7.28 -7.44
CA ALA A 9 8.92 7.79 -8.31
C ALA A 9 9.06 9.28 -8.67
N ASP A 10 9.54 9.57 -9.87
CA ASP A 10 9.61 10.94 -10.40
C ASP A 10 8.18 11.48 -10.64
N ILE A 11 7.63 12.09 -9.60
CA ILE A 11 6.38 12.84 -9.70
C ILE A 11 6.72 14.31 -9.71
N ASN A 12 6.31 14.99 -10.77
CA ASN A 12 6.52 16.41 -10.96
C ASN A 12 5.26 17.19 -10.60
N GLY A 13 5.37 18.07 -9.60
CA GLY A 13 4.40 19.12 -9.31
C GLY A 13 5.06 20.49 -9.41
N ASP A 14 4.53 21.37 -10.29
CA ASP A 14 5.06 22.74 -10.54
C ASP A 14 6.58 22.79 -10.76
N GLY A 15 7.15 21.83 -11.51
CA GLY A 15 8.58 21.78 -11.80
C GLY A 15 9.48 21.33 -10.64
N LYS A 16 8.91 20.82 -9.54
CA LYS A 16 9.64 20.23 -8.42
C LYS A 16 9.36 18.74 -8.33
N ASN A 17 10.42 17.96 -8.10
CA ASN A 17 10.27 16.53 -7.80
C ASN A 17 9.64 16.36 -6.42
N VAL A 18 8.52 15.65 -6.37
CA VAL A 18 7.83 15.30 -5.12
C VAL A 18 8.26 13.88 -4.74
N HIS A 19 9.01 13.75 -3.65
CA HIS A 19 9.30 12.44 -3.06
C HIS A 19 8.06 11.89 -2.37
N LEU A 20 7.47 10.82 -2.93
CA LEU A 20 6.27 10.21 -2.38
C LEU A 20 6.56 9.10 -1.39
N LEU A 21 7.69 8.44 -1.53
CA LEU A 21 8.09 7.29 -0.73
C LEU A 21 9.26 7.70 0.18
N ASP A 22 9.23 7.22 1.39
CA ASP A 22 10.39 7.32 2.25
C ASP A 22 11.48 6.29 1.84
N VAL A 23 12.66 6.41 2.43
CA VAL A 23 13.80 5.53 2.11
C VAL A 23 13.52 4.09 2.52
N GLY A 24 12.73 3.87 3.58
CA GLY A 24 12.36 2.55 4.07
C GLY A 24 11.48 1.82 3.07
N GLU A 25 10.41 2.48 2.60
CA GLU A 25 9.49 1.95 1.60
C GLU A 25 10.19 1.67 0.27
N ALA A 26 10.99 2.63 -0.21
CA ALA A 26 11.78 2.46 -1.43
C ALA A 26 12.75 1.27 -1.33
N SER A 27 13.35 1.06 -0.15
CA SER A 27 14.25 -0.08 0.11
C SER A 27 13.50 -1.41 0.11
N CYS A 28 12.29 -1.46 0.68
CA CYS A 28 11.44 -2.66 0.67
C CYS A 28 11.04 -3.04 -0.76
N LEU A 29 10.64 -2.07 -1.58
CA LEU A 29 10.34 -2.29 -2.99
C LEU A 29 11.56 -2.79 -3.77
N ALA A 30 12.72 -2.18 -3.57
CA ALA A 30 13.96 -2.60 -4.22
C ALA A 30 14.34 -4.04 -3.83
N LEU A 31 14.21 -4.40 -2.55
CA LEU A 31 14.48 -5.74 -2.06
C LEU A 31 13.48 -6.75 -2.65
N SER A 32 12.19 -6.44 -2.66
CA SER A 32 11.15 -7.28 -3.25
C SER A 32 11.45 -7.60 -4.72
N LYS A 33 11.85 -6.58 -5.50
CA LYS A 33 12.23 -6.77 -6.89
C LYS A 33 13.42 -7.69 -7.04
N MET A 34 14.48 -7.51 -6.24
CA MET A 34 15.66 -8.40 -6.25
C MET A 34 15.26 -9.85 -5.94
N ILE A 35 14.41 -10.07 -4.94
CA ILE A 35 13.92 -11.40 -4.55
C ILE A 35 13.13 -12.03 -5.70
N THR A 36 12.28 -11.24 -6.38
CA THR A 36 11.50 -11.70 -7.55
C THR A 36 12.41 -12.06 -8.72
N GLU A 37 13.46 -11.27 -8.99
CA GLU A 37 14.46 -11.56 -10.02
C GLU A 37 15.25 -12.86 -9.73
N MET A 38 15.36 -13.25 -8.47
CA MET A 38 15.91 -14.56 -8.05
C MET A 38 14.91 -15.72 -8.21
N GLY A 39 13.72 -15.45 -8.73
CA GLY A 39 12.65 -16.46 -8.92
C GLY A 39 11.87 -16.79 -7.65
N ILE A 40 12.00 -16.00 -6.59
CA ILE A 40 11.32 -16.20 -5.31
C ILE A 40 10.07 -15.32 -5.27
N LYS A 41 8.89 -15.96 -5.14
CA LYS A 41 7.63 -15.24 -4.91
C LYS A 41 7.64 -14.57 -3.55
N ASN A 42 7.26 -13.31 -3.52
CA ASN A 42 7.15 -12.54 -2.29
C ASN A 42 5.98 -11.57 -2.36
N ILE A 43 5.53 -11.09 -1.21
CA ILE A 43 4.47 -10.10 -1.05
C ILE A 43 4.98 -9.04 -0.08
N LEU A 44 4.72 -7.78 -0.39
CA LEU A 44 5.07 -6.65 0.46
C LEU A 44 3.92 -6.33 1.42
N ALA A 45 4.21 -6.31 2.72
CA ALA A 45 3.27 -5.81 3.72
C ALA A 45 3.52 -4.31 3.94
N ILE A 46 2.66 -3.45 3.41
CA ILE A 46 2.79 -1.99 3.46
C ILE A 46 1.45 -1.36 3.83
N ASP A 47 1.47 -0.51 4.85
CA ASP A 47 0.28 0.23 5.30
C ASP A 47 0.20 1.65 4.74
N GLU A 48 1.29 2.17 4.18
CA GLU A 48 1.33 3.52 3.64
C GLU A 48 0.46 3.62 2.38
N ARG A 49 -0.46 4.59 2.41
CA ARG A 49 -1.53 4.72 1.41
C ARG A 49 -1.01 5.06 0.02
N THR A 50 -0.01 5.91 -0.06
CA THR A 50 0.53 6.38 -1.34
C THR A 50 1.18 5.24 -2.12
N THR A 51 1.98 4.41 -1.43
CA THR A 51 2.63 3.23 -2.01
C THR A 51 1.61 2.22 -2.53
N ARG A 52 0.56 1.96 -1.74
CA ARG A 52 -0.55 1.08 -2.15
C ARG A 52 -1.29 1.63 -3.36
N MET A 53 -1.61 2.93 -3.38
CA MET A 53 -2.28 3.57 -4.52
C MET A 53 -1.43 3.53 -5.78
N LEU A 54 -0.10 3.65 -5.68
CA LEU A 54 0.82 3.51 -6.80
C LEU A 54 0.74 2.12 -7.45
N ALA A 55 0.65 1.07 -6.64
CA ALA A 55 0.59 -0.30 -7.13
C ALA A 55 -0.80 -0.70 -7.65
N GLU A 56 -1.87 -0.32 -6.94
CA GLU A 56 -3.21 -0.83 -7.17
C GLU A 56 -4.10 0.12 -7.98
N LYS A 57 -4.06 1.43 -7.69
CA LYS A 57 -5.02 2.44 -8.19
C LYS A 57 -4.33 3.76 -8.54
N HIS A 58 -3.32 3.70 -9.41
CA HIS A 58 -2.51 4.85 -9.79
C HIS A 58 -3.32 6.03 -10.39
N GLU A 59 -4.50 5.79 -10.98
CA GLU A 59 -5.37 6.85 -11.47
C GLU A 59 -5.91 7.70 -10.31
N ASN A 60 -6.30 7.07 -9.22
CA ASN A 60 -6.79 7.75 -8.03
C ASN A 60 -5.66 8.47 -7.27
N LEU A 61 -4.42 8.01 -7.40
CA LEU A 61 -3.26 8.64 -6.78
C LEU A 61 -3.07 10.08 -7.27
N ARG A 62 -3.17 10.31 -8.58
CA ARG A 62 -3.04 11.63 -9.16
C ARG A 62 -4.05 12.60 -8.54
N GLU A 63 -5.33 12.24 -8.51
CA GLU A 63 -6.38 13.08 -7.92
C GLU A 63 -6.15 13.32 -6.42
N PHE A 64 -5.74 12.29 -5.69
CA PHE A 64 -5.42 12.38 -4.27
C PHE A 64 -4.28 13.37 -4.01
N LEU A 65 -3.20 13.31 -4.79
CA LEU A 65 -2.05 14.19 -4.65
C LEU A 65 -2.38 15.62 -5.09
N GLU A 66 -3.11 15.81 -6.17
CA GLU A 66 -3.55 17.12 -6.63
C GLU A 66 -4.42 17.83 -5.57
N LYS A 67 -5.31 17.09 -4.90
CA LYS A 67 -6.10 17.62 -3.78
C LYS A 67 -5.24 17.93 -2.55
N LYS A 68 -4.27 17.09 -2.22
CA LYS A 68 -3.42 17.24 -1.03
C LYS A 68 -2.40 18.37 -1.18
N LEU A 69 -1.83 18.53 -2.37
CA LEU A 69 -0.74 19.47 -2.65
C LEU A 69 -1.23 20.77 -3.31
N HIS A 70 -2.53 20.84 -3.66
CA HIS A 70 -3.13 21.98 -4.38
C HIS A 70 -2.38 22.37 -5.67
N THR A 71 -1.82 21.36 -6.36
CA THR A 71 -0.96 21.54 -7.52
C THR A 71 -1.25 20.46 -8.57
N LYS A 72 -1.12 20.77 -9.85
CA LYS A 72 -1.24 19.77 -10.91
C LYS A 72 -0.07 18.80 -10.86
N ILE A 73 -0.37 17.52 -10.91
CA ILE A 73 0.60 16.43 -10.78
C ILE A 73 0.70 15.67 -12.10
N SER A 74 1.92 15.44 -12.58
CA SER A 74 2.21 14.47 -13.64
C SER A 74 3.01 13.30 -13.07
N ILE A 75 2.55 12.09 -13.37
CA ILE A 75 3.21 10.85 -12.95
C ILE A 75 3.84 10.22 -14.20
N ASN A 76 5.13 9.84 -14.10
CA ASN A 76 5.81 9.19 -15.20
C ASN A 76 5.24 7.76 -15.42
N HIS A 77 4.94 7.43 -16.67
CA HIS A 77 4.43 6.11 -17.06
C HIS A 77 5.37 4.95 -16.70
N GLU A 78 6.68 5.16 -16.74
CA GLU A 78 7.67 4.15 -16.34
C GLU A 78 7.58 3.84 -14.85
N SER A 79 7.39 4.88 -14.01
CA SER A 79 7.16 4.71 -12.59
C SER A 79 5.90 3.90 -12.32
N ILE A 80 4.79 4.20 -12.98
CA ILE A 80 3.54 3.43 -12.85
C ILE A 80 3.75 1.96 -13.21
N LYS A 81 4.46 1.69 -14.31
CA LYS A 81 4.76 0.33 -14.75
C LYS A 81 5.60 -0.43 -13.72
N PHE A 82 6.59 0.25 -13.13
CA PHE A 82 7.42 -0.32 -12.09
C PHE A 82 6.59 -0.78 -10.87
N PHE A 83 5.63 0.04 -10.43
CA PHE A 83 4.83 -0.27 -9.24
C PHE A 83 3.78 -1.36 -9.47
N LYS A 84 3.31 -1.57 -10.71
CA LYS A 84 2.36 -2.63 -11.05
C LYS A 84 2.90 -4.06 -10.88
N ASP A 85 4.20 -4.23 -10.81
CA ASP A 85 4.84 -5.53 -10.71
C ASP A 85 4.93 -6.05 -9.25
N PHE A 86 4.40 -5.30 -8.27
CA PHE A 86 4.45 -5.69 -6.86
C PHE A 86 3.10 -6.18 -6.35
N ASP A 87 3.12 -7.33 -5.68
CA ASP A 87 2.02 -7.78 -4.85
C ASP A 87 2.12 -7.11 -3.48
N ILE A 88 1.13 -6.30 -3.13
CA ILE A 88 1.10 -5.55 -1.87
C ILE A 88 -0.12 -5.99 -1.05
N VAL A 89 0.07 -6.10 0.26
CA VAL A 89 -0.96 -6.38 1.24
C VAL A 89 -0.85 -5.40 2.40
N SER A 90 -1.97 -4.95 2.94
CA SER A 90 -2.01 -4.12 4.15
C SER A 90 -2.15 -4.96 5.42
N SER A 91 -1.80 -4.38 6.57
CA SER A 91 -2.00 -5.07 7.86
C SER A 91 -3.48 -5.39 8.15
N PRO A 92 -4.49 -4.57 7.81
CA PRO A 92 -5.90 -4.97 7.92
C PRO A 92 -6.27 -6.19 7.06
N GLU A 93 -5.75 -6.29 5.83
CA GLU A 93 -5.98 -7.46 4.97
C GLU A 93 -5.32 -8.71 5.54
N LEU A 94 -4.09 -8.59 6.07
CA LEU A 94 -3.42 -9.71 6.76
C LEU A 94 -4.20 -10.15 8.00
N ALA A 95 -4.74 -9.22 8.78
CA ALA A 95 -5.57 -9.54 9.93
C ALA A 95 -6.85 -10.26 9.54
N TYR A 96 -7.49 -9.82 8.46
CA TYR A 96 -8.66 -10.51 7.91
C TYR A 96 -8.32 -11.95 7.48
N ILE A 97 -7.23 -12.14 6.76
CA ILE A 97 -6.77 -13.47 6.33
C ILE A 97 -6.48 -14.35 7.55
N ALA A 98 -5.79 -13.83 8.57
CA ALA A 98 -5.50 -14.54 9.80
C ALA A 98 -6.79 -14.94 10.54
N TYR A 99 -7.75 -14.04 10.64
CA TYR A 99 -9.06 -14.31 11.21
C TYR A 99 -9.80 -15.42 10.45
N LYS A 100 -9.87 -15.34 9.12
CA LYS A 100 -10.53 -16.35 8.27
C LYS A 100 -9.88 -17.73 8.36
N LYS A 101 -8.57 -17.77 8.59
CA LYS A 101 -7.81 -19.02 8.78
C LYS A 101 -7.83 -19.57 10.21
N GLY A 102 -8.56 -18.90 11.12
CA GLY A 102 -8.61 -19.32 12.54
C GLY A 102 -7.29 -19.16 13.28
N LEU A 103 -6.40 -18.28 12.82
CA LEU A 103 -5.10 -18.03 13.45
C LEU A 103 -5.19 -16.97 14.56
N VAL A 104 -6.36 -16.37 14.74
CA VAL A 104 -6.63 -15.40 15.81
C VAL A 104 -7.30 -16.13 16.97
N ASP A 105 -6.58 -16.32 18.06
CA ASP A 105 -7.06 -17.03 19.26
C ASP A 105 -7.93 -16.09 20.14
N LEU A 106 -9.07 -15.67 19.60
CA LEU A 106 -10.06 -14.85 20.31
C LEU A 106 -11.44 -15.51 20.13
N LYS A 107 -12.18 -15.66 21.20
CA LYS A 107 -13.35 -16.56 21.27
C LYS A 107 -14.68 -16.01 20.75
N ASP A 108 -14.80 -14.77 20.32
CA ASP A 108 -16.09 -14.15 20.01
C ASP A 108 -16.24 -13.66 18.56
N GLY A 109 -16.46 -14.56 17.63
CA GLY A 109 -17.08 -14.36 16.32
C GLY A 109 -16.78 -13.03 15.57
N THR A 110 -17.80 -12.45 14.97
CA THR A 110 -17.70 -11.22 14.14
C THR A 110 -17.22 -10.00 14.89
N THR A 111 -17.43 -9.91 16.19
CA THR A 111 -16.95 -8.82 17.06
C THR A 111 -15.43 -8.75 17.11
N VAL A 112 -14.74 -9.90 16.99
CA VAL A 112 -13.28 -9.98 16.98
C VAL A 112 -12.70 -9.32 15.73
N LEU A 113 -13.28 -9.58 14.56
CA LEU A 113 -12.83 -8.97 13.31
C LEU A 113 -13.00 -7.45 13.37
N ASP A 114 -14.13 -6.96 13.85
CA ASP A 114 -14.37 -5.54 14.06
C ASP A 114 -13.31 -4.92 14.97
N ALA A 115 -13.09 -5.52 16.13
CA ALA A 115 -12.11 -5.04 17.10
C ALA A 115 -10.69 -4.97 16.50
N LEU A 116 -10.28 -5.99 15.74
CA LEU A 116 -8.99 -6.04 15.07
C LEU A 116 -8.83 -4.91 14.05
N LEU A 117 -9.79 -4.76 13.15
CA LEU A 117 -9.72 -3.75 12.08
C LEU A 117 -9.73 -2.33 12.64
N TYR A 118 -10.58 -2.04 13.63
CA TYR A 118 -10.59 -0.75 14.29
C TYR A 118 -9.31 -0.52 15.12
N ALA A 119 -8.79 -1.52 15.82
CA ALA A 119 -7.52 -1.40 16.53
C ALA A 119 -6.37 -1.04 15.59
N MET A 120 -6.30 -1.65 14.40
CA MET A 120 -5.30 -1.32 13.39
C MET A 120 -5.46 0.11 12.88
N LYS A 121 -6.68 0.53 12.59
CA LYS A 121 -6.98 1.91 12.20
C LYS A 121 -6.47 2.92 13.26
N PHE A 122 -6.77 2.67 14.54
CA PHE A 122 -6.32 3.53 15.64
C PHE A 122 -4.80 3.47 15.87
N LYS A 123 -4.15 2.39 15.47
CA LYS A 123 -2.67 2.24 15.50
C LYS A 123 -1.97 2.89 14.32
N GLY A 124 -2.70 3.43 13.36
CA GLY A 124 -2.14 4.19 12.25
C GLY A 124 -2.18 3.48 10.90
N ALA A 125 -2.79 2.29 10.79
CA ALA A 125 -3.02 1.68 9.49
C ALA A 125 -3.92 2.60 8.64
N SER A 126 -3.52 2.80 7.37
CA SER A 126 -4.23 3.69 6.46
C SER A 126 -5.46 3.00 5.88
N ILE A 127 -6.49 2.83 6.71
CA ILE A 127 -7.78 2.24 6.34
C ILE A 127 -8.94 3.15 6.72
N SER A 128 -9.88 3.36 5.80
CA SER A 128 -11.12 4.10 6.03
C SER A 128 -12.19 3.25 6.74
N GLY A 129 -13.24 3.90 7.25
CA GLY A 129 -14.40 3.17 7.79
C GLY A 129 -15.11 2.35 6.73
N ASP A 130 -15.22 2.88 5.51
CA ASP A 130 -15.89 2.20 4.38
C ASP A 130 -15.11 0.96 3.94
N GLU A 131 -13.77 1.03 3.90
CA GLU A 131 -12.91 -0.13 3.61
C GLU A 131 -13.04 -1.22 4.70
N ILE A 132 -13.20 -0.85 5.97
CA ILE A 132 -13.49 -1.81 7.06
C ILE A 132 -14.82 -2.53 6.79
N GLU A 133 -15.87 -1.79 6.43
CA GLU A 133 -17.17 -2.40 6.13
C GLU A 133 -17.12 -3.28 4.87
N GLU A 134 -16.32 -2.93 3.88
CA GLU A 134 -16.08 -3.79 2.71
C GLU A 134 -15.39 -5.10 3.10
N ILE A 135 -14.32 -5.05 3.90
CA ILE A 135 -13.60 -6.25 4.38
C ILE A 135 -14.55 -7.18 5.15
N LYS A 136 -15.42 -6.64 5.99
CA LYS A 136 -16.39 -7.42 6.77
C LYS A 136 -17.42 -8.16 5.89
N ARG A 137 -17.71 -7.65 4.70
CA ARG A 137 -18.64 -8.26 3.74
C ARG A 137 -18.00 -9.36 2.88
N LEU A 138 -16.67 -9.48 2.88
CA LEU A 138 -15.98 -10.56 2.18
C LEU A 138 -16.34 -11.92 2.83
N LYS A 139 -16.83 -12.85 2.01
CA LYS A 139 -17.24 -14.20 2.46
C LYS A 139 -16.07 -15.18 2.46
#